data_573c9e17fd61c05a42a0dcb5b2da46b0
#
_entry.id   573c9e17fd61c05a42a0dcb5b2da46b0
#
_cell.length_a   1.000
_cell.length_b   1.000
_cell.length_c   1.000
_cell.angle_alpha   90.00
_cell.angle_beta   90.00
_cell.angle_gamma   90.00
#
_symmetry.space_group_name_H-M   'P 1'
#
loop_
_entity.id
_entity.type
_entity.pdbx_description
1 polymer ?
#
loop_
_entity_poly.entity_id
_entity_poly.type
_entity_poly.pdbx_seq_one_letter_code
_entity_poly.pdbx_strand_id
1 'polypeptide(L)'
;MLSLYRLSKALNMEFATAAFHNSYYFHKDDNVITNRDTVCGNFAELINMQMREKHPKSWARAFFNMGLINYIEGNRRMLPCEAGLMNCFIDPYGEVYPCNGLEAKYWKESMGNIRQANSFSDIWSSEQAQHVRSLVRKCPKNCWMVGTVSPVMKKFAYARHPMGWIIKNKLRSLLG
;
A
#
# COMPACT_ATOMS: atom_id res chain seq x y z
N MET A 1 15.44 6.26 10.55
CA MET A 1 14.93 6.13 9.17
C MET A 1 15.84 6.86 8.18
N LEU A 2 16.09 8.16 8.32
CA LEU A 2 16.85 8.98 7.36
C LEU A 2 18.32 8.56 7.19
N SER A 3 19.01 8.17 8.27
CA SER A 3 20.37 7.62 8.19
C SER A 3 20.42 6.31 7.41
N LEU A 4 19.42 5.44 7.58
CA LEU A 4 19.31 4.19 6.78
C LEU A 4 19.04 4.47 5.31
N TYR A 5 18.26 5.50 5.02
CA TYR A 5 18.05 5.93 3.62
C TYR A 5 19.36 6.42 2.99
N ARG A 6 20.15 7.25 3.68
CA ARG A 6 21.47 7.70 3.19
C ARG A 6 22.42 6.52 3.00
N LEU A 7 22.44 5.58 3.94
CA LEU A 7 23.25 4.36 3.83
C LEU A 7 22.83 3.50 2.64
N SER A 8 21.52 3.30 2.42
CA SER A 8 21.03 2.54 1.25
C SER A 8 21.48 3.15 -0.07
N LYS A 9 21.54 4.49 -0.13
CA LYS A 9 22.07 5.20 -1.32
C LYS A 9 23.56 4.99 -1.50
N ALA A 10 24.35 5.08 -0.43
CA ALA A 10 25.79 4.83 -0.48
C ALA A 10 26.12 3.40 -0.93
N LEU A 11 25.27 2.43 -0.55
CA LEU A 11 25.42 1.01 -0.90
C LEU A 11 24.70 0.62 -2.21
N ASN A 12 24.09 1.58 -2.93
CA ASN A 12 23.29 1.33 -4.13
C ASN A 12 22.15 0.30 -3.89
N MET A 13 21.54 0.32 -2.70
CA MET A 13 20.45 -0.56 -2.32
C MET A 13 19.10 0.14 -2.44
N GLU A 14 18.05 -0.63 -2.71
CA GLU A 14 16.68 -0.13 -2.65
C GLU A 14 16.24 0.08 -1.20
N PHE A 15 15.55 1.19 -0.95
CA PHE A 15 14.97 1.53 0.34
C PHE A 15 13.45 1.49 0.26
N ALA A 16 12.83 0.61 1.04
CA ALA A 16 11.39 0.50 1.18
C ALA A 16 10.94 0.97 2.56
N THR A 17 9.75 1.51 2.63
CA THR A 17 9.11 2.01 3.85
C THR A 17 7.76 1.38 4.04
N ALA A 18 7.33 1.26 5.30
CA ALA A 18 6.01 0.82 5.69
C ALA A 18 5.59 1.52 6.99
N ALA A 19 4.30 1.58 7.24
CA ALA A 19 3.75 1.91 8.55
C ALA A 19 3.08 0.66 9.15
N PHE A 20 2.87 0.66 10.47
CA PHE A 20 2.14 -0.40 11.12
C PHE A 20 0.70 -0.44 10.63
N HIS A 21 0.23 -1.64 10.28
CA HIS A 21 -1.15 -1.91 9.93
C HIS A 21 -1.69 -3.01 10.83
N ASN A 22 -2.91 -2.88 11.27
CA ASN A 22 -3.61 -3.99 11.91
C ASN A 22 -3.95 -5.05 10.88
N SER A 23 -3.78 -6.30 11.25
CA SER A 23 -4.06 -7.46 10.42
C SER A 23 -4.71 -8.56 11.25
N TYR A 24 -5.95 -8.87 10.94
CA TYR A 24 -6.65 -9.99 11.57
C TYR A 24 -5.89 -11.31 11.36
N TYR A 25 -5.38 -11.53 10.15
CA TYR A 25 -4.65 -12.74 9.80
C TYR A 25 -3.41 -12.98 10.70
N PHE A 26 -2.71 -11.90 11.05
CA PHE A 26 -1.53 -11.98 11.93
C PHE A 26 -1.88 -11.76 13.41
N HIS A 27 -3.15 -11.81 13.79
CA HIS A 27 -3.64 -11.57 15.15
C HIS A 27 -3.11 -10.26 15.74
N LYS A 28 -3.05 -9.21 14.91
CA LYS A 28 -2.59 -7.86 15.26
C LYS A 28 -3.71 -6.84 15.04
N ASP A 29 -4.33 -6.42 16.13
CA ASP A 29 -5.39 -5.43 16.19
C ASP A 29 -5.06 -4.24 17.10
N ASP A 30 -3.95 -4.32 17.82
CA ASP A 30 -3.46 -3.41 18.83
C ASP A 30 -2.30 -2.50 18.37
N ASN A 31 -1.97 -2.49 17.09
CA ASN A 31 -0.91 -1.64 16.57
C ASN A 31 -1.32 -0.16 16.63
N VAL A 32 -0.64 0.60 17.49
CA VAL A 32 -0.87 2.04 17.66
C VAL A 32 0.42 2.81 17.37
N ILE A 33 0.30 3.86 16.57
CA ILE A 33 1.41 4.79 16.31
C ILE A 33 1.29 5.93 17.32
N THR A 34 2.14 5.91 18.36
CA THR A 34 2.08 6.86 19.48
C THR A 34 2.77 8.19 19.16
N ASN A 35 3.88 8.17 18.43
CA ASN A 35 4.70 9.35 18.12
C ASN A 35 4.42 9.85 16.69
N ARG A 36 3.15 10.15 16.37
CA ARG A 36 2.70 10.48 15.01
C ARG A 36 3.47 11.64 14.40
N ASP A 37 3.62 12.75 15.14
CA ASP A 37 4.29 13.96 14.63
C ASP A 37 5.75 13.68 14.26
N THR A 38 6.48 12.99 15.11
CA THR A 38 7.88 12.60 14.84
C THR A 38 7.97 11.68 13.63
N VAL A 39 7.06 10.70 13.52
CA VAL A 39 7.05 9.75 12.41
C VAL A 39 6.68 10.46 11.10
N CYS A 40 5.65 11.30 11.11
CA CYS A 40 5.24 12.09 9.93
C CYS A 40 6.33 13.08 9.52
N GLY A 41 6.99 13.75 10.47
CA GLY A 41 8.12 14.64 10.22
C GLY A 41 9.29 13.92 9.53
N ASN A 42 9.64 12.72 10.00
CA ASN A 42 10.66 11.89 9.35
C ASN A 42 10.27 11.46 7.94
N PHE A 43 9.00 11.14 7.70
CA PHE A 43 8.52 10.85 6.34
C PHE A 43 8.55 12.09 5.45
N ALA A 44 8.18 13.26 5.97
CA ALA A 44 8.23 14.52 5.22
C ALA A 44 9.67 14.87 4.77
N GLU A 45 10.65 14.68 5.65
CA GLU A 45 12.06 14.87 5.30
C GLU A 45 12.53 13.85 4.24
N LEU A 46 12.14 12.57 4.40
CA LEU A 46 12.44 11.54 3.39
C LEU A 46 11.83 11.88 2.03
N ILE A 47 10.58 12.35 2.00
CA ILE A 47 9.92 12.81 0.77
C ILE A 47 10.72 13.92 0.11
N ASN A 48 11.16 14.94 0.88
CA ASN A 48 11.98 16.03 0.36
C ASN A 48 13.30 15.53 -0.24
N MET A 49 13.96 14.58 0.41
CA MET A 49 15.19 13.96 -0.13
C MET A 49 14.90 13.22 -1.44
N GLN A 50 13.83 12.43 -1.51
CA GLN A 50 13.44 11.67 -2.71
C GLN A 50 13.02 12.57 -3.86
N MET A 51 12.34 13.69 -3.58
CA MET A 51 11.94 14.66 -4.61
C MET A 51 13.11 15.43 -5.22
N ARG A 52 14.22 15.58 -4.49
CA ARG A 52 15.47 16.18 -5.03
C ARG A 52 16.23 15.22 -5.95
N GLU A 53 15.99 13.93 -5.89
CA GLU A 53 16.63 12.97 -6.79
C GLU A 53 16.19 13.15 -8.25
N LYS A 54 17.03 12.71 -9.18
CA LYS A 54 16.75 12.79 -10.63
C LYS A 54 15.93 11.60 -11.14
N HIS A 55 15.76 10.56 -10.33
CA HIS A 55 15.17 9.29 -10.75
C HIS A 55 13.66 9.24 -10.54
N PRO A 56 12.83 8.97 -11.57
CA PRO A 56 11.36 8.92 -11.44
C PRO A 56 10.84 7.91 -10.40
N LYS A 57 11.57 6.80 -10.18
CA LYS A 57 11.24 5.81 -9.15
C LYS A 57 11.27 6.42 -7.74
N SER A 58 12.20 7.36 -7.48
CA SER A 58 12.28 8.06 -6.21
C SER A 58 11.06 8.98 -5.99
N TRP A 59 10.59 9.64 -7.03
CA TRP A 59 9.41 10.50 -6.96
C TRP A 59 8.12 9.67 -6.71
N ALA A 60 8.02 8.49 -7.35
CA ALA A 60 6.92 7.57 -7.08
C ALA A 60 6.96 7.07 -5.63
N ARG A 61 8.14 6.81 -5.07
CA ARG A 61 8.33 6.47 -3.64
C ARG A 61 7.97 7.64 -2.73
N ALA A 62 8.30 8.87 -3.10
CA ALA A 62 7.89 10.06 -2.37
C ALA A 62 6.36 10.18 -2.29
N PHE A 63 5.65 9.94 -3.39
CA PHE A 63 4.19 9.89 -3.38
C PHE A 63 3.67 8.76 -2.48
N PHE A 64 4.27 7.57 -2.54
CA PHE A 64 3.90 6.47 -1.65
C PHE A 64 4.09 6.86 -0.17
N ASN A 65 5.20 7.51 0.18
CA ASN A 65 5.48 7.96 1.54
C ASN A 65 4.52 9.06 2.01
N MET A 66 4.09 9.95 1.12
CA MET A 66 3.03 10.91 1.43
C MET A 66 1.72 10.21 1.79
N GLY A 67 1.40 9.12 1.11
CA GLY A 67 0.26 8.30 1.47
C GLY A 67 0.41 7.55 2.80
N LEU A 68 1.64 7.24 3.23
CA LEU A 68 1.90 6.73 4.59
C LEU A 68 1.60 7.79 5.65
N ILE A 69 1.99 9.06 5.43
CA ILE A 69 1.62 10.16 6.32
C ILE A 69 0.10 10.26 6.42
N ASN A 70 -0.58 10.31 5.28
CA ASN A 70 -2.05 10.36 5.22
C ASN A 70 -2.72 9.20 5.99
N TYR A 71 -2.16 8.00 5.90
CA TYR A 71 -2.61 6.83 6.65
C TYR A 71 -2.39 6.98 8.17
N ILE A 72 -1.19 7.42 8.58
CA ILE A 72 -0.80 7.63 9.99
C ILE A 72 -1.69 8.68 10.66
N GLU A 73 -2.06 9.72 9.92
CA GLU A 73 -2.98 10.78 10.37
C GLU A 73 -4.44 10.31 10.48
N GLY A 74 -4.74 9.09 9.99
CA GLY A 74 -6.10 8.54 10.02
C GLY A 74 -7.01 9.07 8.91
N ASN A 75 -6.48 9.76 7.93
CA ASN A 75 -7.24 10.32 6.82
C ASN A 75 -7.75 9.23 5.85
N ARG A 76 -8.78 9.58 5.07
CA ARG A 76 -9.32 8.66 4.06
C ARG A 76 -8.25 8.28 3.03
N ARG A 77 -8.27 7.02 2.59
CA ARG A 77 -7.38 6.52 1.55
C ARG A 77 -7.46 7.37 0.27
N MET A 78 -6.30 7.77 -0.26
CA MET A 78 -6.21 8.66 -1.43
C MET A 78 -6.46 7.97 -2.77
N LEU A 79 -6.17 6.68 -2.86
CA LEU A 79 -6.40 5.85 -4.05
C LEU A 79 -7.34 4.70 -3.70
N PRO A 80 -8.18 4.22 -4.63
CA PRO A 80 -9.07 3.10 -4.36
C PRO A 80 -8.29 1.84 -3.96
N CYS A 81 -8.94 0.95 -3.22
CA CYS A 81 -8.40 -0.37 -2.94
C CYS A 81 -8.84 -1.34 -4.04
N GLU A 82 -7.88 -1.92 -4.74
CA GLU A 82 -8.13 -2.97 -5.74
C GLU A 82 -7.57 -4.34 -5.29
N ALA A 83 -7.54 -4.57 -3.98
CA ALA A 83 -7.25 -5.88 -3.42
C ALA A 83 -8.25 -6.93 -3.96
N GLY A 84 -7.73 -8.10 -4.31
CA GLY A 84 -8.52 -9.13 -4.99
C GLY A 84 -8.74 -8.90 -6.49
N LEU A 85 -8.32 -7.73 -7.03
CA LEU A 85 -8.33 -7.43 -8.47
C LEU A 85 -6.92 -7.33 -9.06
N MET A 86 -6.01 -6.70 -8.34
CA MET A 86 -4.62 -6.46 -8.77
C MET A 86 -3.61 -7.26 -7.96
N ASN A 87 -4.00 -7.78 -6.82
CA ASN A 87 -3.20 -8.60 -5.92
C ASN A 87 -4.09 -9.50 -5.10
N CYS A 88 -3.50 -10.54 -4.54
CA CYS A 88 -4.10 -11.40 -3.53
C CYS A 88 -3.05 -11.77 -2.47
N PHE A 89 -3.50 -12.40 -1.42
CA PHE A 89 -2.70 -13.02 -0.38
C PHE A 89 -3.07 -14.50 -0.32
N ILE A 90 -2.10 -15.39 -0.38
CA ILE A 90 -2.29 -16.84 -0.25
C ILE A 90 -1.66 -17.24 1.08
N ASP A 91 -2.42 -17.90 1.92
CA ASP A 91 -1.96 -18.35 3.21
C ASP A 91 -1.24 -19.72 3.14
N PRO A 92 -0.59 -20.18 4.22
CA PRO A 92 0.08 -21.48 4.25
C PRO A 92 -0.85 -22.67 4.04
N TYR A 93 -2.16 -22.51 4.24
CA TYR A 93 -3.15 -23.56 4.04
C TYR A 93 -3.71 -23.59 2.61
N GLY A 94 -3.29 -22.64 1.78
CA GLY A 94 -3.71 -22.52 0.38
C GLY A 94 -4.96 -21.68 0.16
N GLU A 95 -5.49 -21.03 1.21
CA GLU A 95 -6.62 -20.10 1.08
C GLU A 95 -6.18 -18.82 0.40
N VAL A 96 -6.99 -18.37 -0.56
CA VAL A 96 -6.75 -17.14 -1.33
C VAL A 96 -7.61 -16.01 -0.79
N TYR A 97 -6.99 -15.01 -0.24
CA TYR A 97 -7.64 -13.80 0.28
C TYR A 97 -7.33 -12.58 -0.60
N PRO A 98 -8.20 -11.57 -0.64
CA PRO A 98 -7.93 -10.36 -1.42
C PRO A 98 -6.74 -9.55 -0.87
N CYS A 99 -6.50 -9.60 0.45
CA CYS A 99 -5.35 -8.98 1.11
C CYS A 99 -5.11 -9.61 2.49
N ASN A 100 -3.96 -9.30 3.09
CA ASN A 100 -3.60 -9.72 4.46
C ASN A 100 -4.01 -8.72 5.56
N GLY A 101 -4.61 -7.60 5.20
CA GLY A 101 -5.06 -6.56 6.14
C GLY A 101 -6.52 -6.71 6.60
N LEU A 102 -7.08 -7.90 6.48
CA LEU A 102 -8.48 -8.20 6.78
C LEU A 102 -8.83 -8.04 8.26
N GLU A 103 -10.04 -7.56 8.54
CA GLU A 103 -10.64 -7.64 9.88
C GLU A 103 -11.69 -8.74 9.92
N ALA A 104 -11.74 -9.50 11.04
CA ALA A 104 -12.67 -10.62 11.22
C ALA A 104 -14.13 -10.26 10.93
N LYS A 105 -14.55 -9.07 11.32
CA LYS A 105 -15.95 -8.62 11.15
C LYS A 105 -16.35 -8.40 9.69
N TYR A 106 -15.36 -8.22 8.78
CA TYR A 106 -15.63 -7.94 7.36
C TYR A 106 -15.27 -9.11 6.44
N TRP A 107 -14.39 -10.04 6.91
CA TRP A 107 -13.75 -11.01 6.04
C TRP A 107 -13.57 -12.36 6.71
N LYS A 108 -14.57 -13.19 6.66
CA LYS A 108 -14.45 -14.61 7.02
C LYS A 108 -14.28 -15.51 5.79
N GLU A 109 -14.38 -14.94 4.60
CA GLU A 109 -14.48 -15.71 3.36
C GLU A 109 -13.24 -15.55 2.50
N SER A 110 -12.65 -16.68 2.12
CA SER A 110 -11.63 -16.73 1.08
C SER A 110 -12.27 -16.66 -0.32
N MET A 111 -11.46 -16.38 -1.32
CA MET A 111 -11.85 -16.48 -2.73
C MET A 111 -11.87 -17.92 -3.23
N GLY A 112 -11.27 -18.84 -2.49
CA GLY A 112 -11.13 -20.26 -2.76
C GLY A 112 -9.78 -20.80 -2.29
N ASN A 113 -9.53 -22.10 -2.45
CA ASN A 113 -8.32 -22.77 -1.99
C ASN A 113 -7.53 -23.36 -3.17
N ILE A 114 -6.24 -23.00 -3.30
CA ILE A 114 -5.38 -23.45 -4.40
C ILE A 114 -5.11 -24.97 -4.39
N ARG A 115 -5.29 -25.63 -3.24
CA ARG A 115 -5.11 -27.10 -3.12
C ARG A 115 -6.34 -27.89 -3.58
N GLN A 116 -7.49 -27.21 -3.73
CA GLN A 116 -8.78 -27.82 -4.09
C GLN A 116 -9.20 -27.46 -5.52
N ALA A 117 -8.65 -26.41 -6.08
CA ALA A 117 -8.96 -25.96 -7.43
C ALA A 117 -8.02 -26.58 -8.47
N ASN A 118 -8.52 -26.77 -9.69
CA ASN A 118 -7.69 -27.27 -10.80
C ASN A 118 -6.67 -26.22 -11.25
N SER A 119 -7.00 -24.92 -11.11
CA SER A 119 -6.10 -23.83 -11.43
C SER A 119 -6.39 -22.58 -10.59
N PHE A 120 -5.38 -21.70 -10.47
CA PHE A 120 -5.59 -20.37 -9.87
C PHE A 120 -6.60 -19.54 -10.66
N SER A 121 -6.68 -19.71 -11.98
CA SER A 121 -7.63 -19.01 -12.83
C SER A 121 -9.08 -19.33 -12.47
N ASP A 122 -9.36 -20.59 -12.11
CA ASP A 122 -10.71 -21.01 -11.71
C ASP A 122 -11.15 -20.31 -10.44
N ILE A 123 -10.25 -20.19 -9.45
CA ILE A 123 -10.51 -19.41 -8.25
C ILE A 123 -10.72 -17.94 -8.61
N TRP A 124 -9.80 -17.38 -9.39
CA TRP A 124 -9.80 -15.94 -9.69
C TRP A 124 -11.04 -15.47 -10.44
N SER A 125 -11.61 -16.33 -11.30
CA SER A 125 -12.79 -16.05 -12.11
C SER A 125 -14.12 -16.46 -11.45
N SER A 126 -14.07 -17.14 -10.30
CA SER A 126 -15.24 -17.69 -9.64
C SER A 126 -16.24 -16.63 -9.16
N GLU A 127 -17.49 -17.04 -8.97
CA GLU A 127 -18.53 -16.20 -8.34
C GLU A 127 -18.12 -15.86 -6.90
N GLN A 128 -17.50 -16.78 -6.17
CA GLN A 128 -16.98 -16.54 -4.84
C GLN A 128 -15.94 -15.42 -4.83
N ALA A 129 -15.01 -15.40 -5.79
CA ALA A 129 -14.04 -14.31 -5.92
C ALA A 129 -14.72 -12.97 -6.24
N GLN A 130 -15.77 -12.97 -7.08
CA GLN A 130 -16.54 -11.78 -7.39
C GLN A 130 -17.29 -11.26 -6.16
N HIS A 131 -17.88 -12.16 -5.37
CA HIS A 131 -18.51 -11.84 -4.10
C HIS A 131 -17.52 -11.17 -3.15
N VAL A 132 -16.36 -11.80 -2.90
CA VAL A 132 -15.32 -11.25 -2.03
C VAL A 132 -14.83 -9.87 -2.52
N ARG A 133 -14.65 -9.67 -3.83
CA ARG A 133 -14.33 -8.36 -4.41
C ARG A 133 -15.40 -7.30 -4.14
N SER A 134 -16.67 -7.70 -4.13
CA SER A 134 -17.77 -6.78 -3.80
C SER A 134 -17.68 -6.27 -2.37
N LEU A 135 -17.22 -7.13 -1.46
CA LEU A 135 -16.96 -6.77 -0.07
C LEU A 135 -15.75 -5.82 0.03
N VAL A 136 -14.66 -6.07 -0.72
CA VAL A 136 -13.47 -5.17 -0.74
C VAL A 136 -13.86 -3.73 -1.08
N ARG A 137 -14.78 -3.55 -2.02
CA ARG A 137 -15.26 -2.20 -2.39
C ARG A 137 -15.94 -1.45 -1.24
N LYS A 138 -16.47 -2.17 -0.26
CA LYS A 138 -17.15 -1.63 0.94
C LYS A 138 -16.20 -1.52 2.14
N CYS A 139 -14.94 -1.91 2.01
CA CYS A 139 -13.97 -1.91 3.10
C CYS A 139 -13.69 -0.48 3.59
N PRO A 140 -13.93 -0.17 4.88
CA PRO A 140 -13.77 1.18 5.41
C PRO A 140 -12.32 1.54 5.75
N LYS A 141 -11.39 0.58 5.65
CA LYS A 141 -9.99 0.80 6.04
C LYS A 141 -9.28 1.77 5.11
N ASN A 142 -8.43 2.60 5.70
CA ASN A 142 -7.55 3.52 4.99
C ASN A 142 -6.15 2.93 4.70
N CYS A 143 -5.98 1.61 4.79
CA CYS A 143 -4.68 0.93 4.63
C CYS A 143 -3.86 1.46 3.45
N TRP A 144 -2.54 1.63 3.67
CA TRP A 144 -1.62 2.11 2.65
C TRP A 144 -0.41 1.18 2.56
N MET A 145 -0.64 -0.05 2.09
CA MET A 145 0.38 -1.10 1.95
C MET A 145 0.91 -1.15 0.52
N VAL A 146 2.20 -1.38 0.37
CA VAL A 146 2.88 -1.40 -0.94
C VAL A 146 2.22 -2.38 -1.93
N GLY A 147 1.83 -3.56 -1.48
CA GLY A 147 1.17 -4.58 -2.32
C GLY A 147 -0.19 -4.14 -2.88
N THR A 148 -0.93 -3.30 -2.15
CA THR A 148 -2.26 -2.81 -2.57
C THR A 148 -2.23 -1.43 -3.23
N VAL A 149 -1.15 -0.67 -3.06
CA VAL A 149 -1.03 0.71 -3.57
C VAL A 149 -0.20 0.76 -4.85
N SER A 150 0.94 0.07 -4.90
CA SER A 150 1.86 0.15 -6.03
C SER A 150 1.23 -0.27 -7.37
N PRO A 151 0.42 -1.34 -7.46
CA PRO A 151 -0.29 -1.67 -8.70
C PRO A 151 -1.26 -0.57 -9.14
N VAL A 152 -2.00 0.01 -8.18
CA VAL A 152 -2.99 1.06 -8.46
C VAL A 152 -2.32 2.35 -8.93
N MET A 153 -1.17 2.72 -8.35
CA MET A 153 -0.39 3.89 -8.79
C MET A 153 0.02 3.81 -10.26
N LYS A 154 0.25 2.59 -10.78
CA LYS A 154 0.65 2.34 -12.17
C LYS A 154 -0.53 2.31 -13.13
N LYS A 155 -1.75 2.19 -12.64
CA LYS A 155 -2.95 2.07 -13.48
C LYS A 155 -3.30 3.43 -14.07
N PHE A 156 -3.42 3.52 -15.38
CA PHE A 156 -3.66 4.78 -16.10
C PHE A 156 -4.86 5.56 -15.56
N ALA A 157 -5.94 4.88 -15.21
CA ALA A 157 -7.16 5.50 -14.67
C ALA A 157 -6.91 6.33 -13.39
N TYR A 158 -5.89 5.99 -12.60
CA TYR A 158 -5.56 6.65 -11.34
C TYR A 158 -4.23 7.41 -11.38
N ALA A 159 -3.46 7.28 -12.46
CA ALA A 159 -2.12 7.90 -12.58
C ALA A 159 -2.15 9.43 -12.52
N ARG A 160 -3.28 10.05 -12.90
CA ARG A 160 -3.44 11.52 -12.86
C ARG A 160 -3.22 12.10 -11.47
N HIS A 161 -3.66 11.41 -10.41
CA HIS A 161 -3.51 11.89 -9.04
C HIS A 161 -2.04 11.83 -8.56
N PRO A 162 -1.34 10.67 -8.62
CA PRO A 162 0.09 10.62 -8.31
C PRO A 162 0.93 11.53 -9.20
N MET A 163 0.69 11.56 -10.51
CA MET A 163 1.44 12.41 -11.45
C MET A 163 1.28 13.90 -11.16
N GLY A 164 0.06 14.37 -10.92
CA GLY A 164 -0.19 15.77 -10.56
C GLY A 164 0.53 16.17 -9.29
N TRP A 165 0.50 15.33 -8.26
CA TRP A 165 1.23 15.57 -7.01
C TRP A 165 2.75 15.59 -7.24
N ILE A 166 3.30 14.61 -8.00
CA ILE A 166 4.72 14.51 -8.31
C ILE A 166 5.18 15.77 -9.05
N ILE A 167 4.50 16.17 -10.12
CA ILE A 167 4.86 17.35 -10.91
C ILE A 167 4.88 18.60 -10.03
N LYS A 168 3.80 18.83 -9.26
CA LYS A 168 3.70 20.00 -8.37
C LYS A 168 4.85 20.07 -7.36
N ASN A 169 5.18 18.95 -6.72
CA ASN A 169 6.22 18.93 -5.68
C ASN A 169 7.63 18.92 -6.30
N LYS A 170 7.81 18.35 -7.50
CA LYS A 170 9.08 18.45 -8.21
C LYS A 170 9.40 19.89 -8.63
N LEU A 171 8.43 20.61 -9.16
CA LEU A 171 8.61 22.03 -9.48
C LEU A 171 8.99 22.83 -8.23
N ARG A 172 8.31 22.61 -7.09
CA ARG A 172 8.68 23.27 -5.83
C ARG A 172 10.10 22.94 -5.38
N SER A 173 10.55 21.70 -5.53
CA SER A 173 11.90 21.29 -5.14
C SER A 173 13.01 21.86 -6.04
N LEU A 174 12.67 22.43 -7.19
CA LEU A 174 13.60 23.09 -8.11
C LEU A 174 13.65 24.61 -7.90
N LEU A 175 12.62 25.18 -7.28
CA LEU A 175 12.49 26.63 -7.07
C LEU A 175 12.91 27.08 -5.65
N GLY A 176 13.07 26.15 -4.71
CA GLY A 176 13.55 26.37 -3.34
C GLY A 176 14.79 25.59 -3.05
#